data_91c9ef72c7b2bef717886316d1523ecc
#
_entry.id   91c9ef72c7b2bef717886316d1523ecc
#
_cell.length_a   1.000
_cell.length_b   1.000
_cell.length_c   1.000
_cell.angle_alpha   90.00
_cell.angle_beta   90.00
_cell.angle_gamma   90.00
#
_symmetry.space_group_name_H-M   'P 1'
#
loop_
_entity.id
_entity.type
_entity.pdbx_description
1 polymer ?
#
loop_
_entity_poly.entity_id
_entity_poly.type
_entity_poly.pdbx_seq_one_letter_code
_entity_poly.pdbx_strand_id
1 'polypeptide(L)'
;KEYAAFKQNVADHGRDPEKVKVAVLTHCVTAETRAEAEDKRALIDTLPTDLDQLSLLSEALNFDFASRGRDEPLSDDEIQGMQGIQGIRDRVLEASGKTNPTPNEFMKYSGRGLLHRPWVGSGKDVADIMEEWFSTRACDGFVIAATHVPGAYEDFVKYVVPELQKRGIFHK
;
A
#
# COMPACT_ATOMS: atom_id res chain seq x y z
N LYS A 1 -2.79 13.40 -11.69
CA LYS A 1 -2.86 14.83 -11.24
C LYS A 1 -1.76 15.13 -10.20
N GLU A 2 -1.61 14.33 -9.16
CA GLU A 2 -0.65 14.55 -8.06
C GLU A 2 0.81 14.55 -8.54
N TYR A 3 1.20 13.59 -9.38
CA TYR A 3 2.55 13.54 -9.94
C TYR A 3 2.93 14.84 -10.68
N ALA A 4 2.05 15.33 -11.57
CA ALA A 4 2.32 16.56 -12.31
C ALA A 4 2.41 17.78 -11.39
N ALA A 5 1.52 17.87 -10.37
CA ALA A 5 1.58 18.93 -9.37
C ALA A 5 2.87 18.89 -8.55
N PHE A 6 3.31 17.69 -8.15
CA PHE A 6 4.59 17.53 -7.46
C PHE A 6 5.78 17.97 -8.32
N LYS A 7 5.84 17.55 -9.58
CA LYS A 7 6.91 17.97 -10.50
C LYS A 7 6.92 19.47 -10.74
N GLN A 8 5.74 20.11 -10.85
CA GLN A 8 5.63 21.56 -10.95
C GLN A 8 6.17 22.25 -9.69
N ASN A 9 5.79 21.76 -8.51
CA ASN A 9 6.29 22.29 -7.23
C ASN A 9 7.82 22.22 -7.14
N VAL A 10 8.43 21.11 -7.60
CA VAL A 10 9.90 20.97 -7.67
C VAL A 10 10.52 22.06 -8.57
N ALA A 11 9.91 22.34 -9.73
CA ALA A 11 10.38 23.37 -10.65
C ALA A 11 10.22 24.79 -10.05
N ASP A 12 9.11 25.07 -9.41
CA ASP A 12 8.83 26.36 -8.75
C ASP A 12 9.83 26.69 -7.64
N HIS A 13 10.45 25.65 -7.04
CA HIS A 13 11.53 25.79 -6.05
C HIS A 13 12.95 25.75 -6.68
N GLY A 14 13.05 25.96 -7.99
CA GLY A 14 14.33 26.10 -8.70
C GLY A 14 15.11 24.82 -8.89
N ARG A 15 14.49 23.64 -8.72
CA ARG A 15 15.12 22.33 -8.96
C ARG A 15 14.67 21.74 -10.29
N ASP A 16 15.56 20.98 -10.92
CA ASP A 16 15.21 20.21 -12.12
C ASP A 16 14.23 19.07 -11.74
N PRO A 17 12.97 19.12 -12.19
CA PRO A 17 12.00 18.08 -11.86
C PRO A 17 12.35 16.69 -12.41
N GLU A 18 13.15 16.62 -13.49
CA GLU A 18 13.58 15.33 -14.04
C GLU A 18 14.64 14.63 -13.18
N LYS A 19 15.32 15.37 -12.30
CA LYS A 19 16.28 14.81 -11.33
C LYS A 19 15.64 14.35 -10.04
N VAL A 20 14.39 14.71 -9.77
CA VAL A 20 13.64 14.27 -8.58
C VAL A 20 12.70 13.15 -8.99
N LYS A 21 13.02 11.93 -8.60
CA LYS A 21 12.24 10.74 -8.98
C LYS A 21 11.19 10.39 -7.93
N VAL A 22 10.00 10.03 -8.41
CA VAL A 22 8.88 9.56 -7.59
C VAL A 22 8.74 8.06 -7.81
N ALA A 23 9.09 7.26 -6.82
CA ALA A 23 8.87 5.82 -6.84
C ALA A 23 7.63 5.47 -5.99
N VAL A 24 6.72 4.69 -6.57
CA VAL A 24 5.52 4.23 -5.89
C VAL A 24 5.81 2.89 -5.21
N LEU A 25 5.56 2.84 -3.90
CA LEU A 25 5.61 1.59 -3.16
C LEU A 25 4.33 0.80 -3.44
N THR A 26 4.49 -0.44 -3.87
CA THR A 26 3.39 -1.37 -4.14
C THR A 26 3.71 -2.77 -3.69
N HIS A 27 2.66 -3.54 -3.43
CA HIS A 27 2.73 -4.98 -3.21
C HIS A 27 2.23 -5.71 -4.44
N CYS A 28 2.92 -6.79 -4.84
CA CYS A 28 2.47 -7.65 -5.91
C CYS A 28 2.22 -9.06 -5.37
N VAL A 29 1.07 -9.61 -5.72
CA VAL A 29 0.76 -11.04 -5.55
C VAL A 29 0.64 -11.63 -6.94
N THR A 30 1.67 -12.33 -7.38
CA THR A 30 1.76 -12.83 -8.75
C THR A 30 2.04 -14.32 -8.78
N ALA A 31 1.63 -14.97 -9.86
CA ALA A 31 1.85 -16.38 -10.14
C ALA A 31 1.91 -16.60 -11.66
N GLU A 32 1.95 -17.85 -12.10
CA GLU A 32 1.91 -18.19 -13.52
C GLU A 32 0.59 -17.75 -14.18
N THR A 33 -0.51 -17.96 -13.46
CA THR A 33 -1.85 -17.56 -13.91
C THR A 33 -2.50 -16.58 -12.93
N ARG A 34 -3.51 -15.84 -13.42
CA ARG A 34 -4.32 -14.95 -12.58
C ARG A 34 -5.05 -15.73 -11.48
N ALA A 35 -5.61 -16.90 -11.78
CA ALA A 35 -6.33 -17.72 -10.81
C ALA A 35 -5.43 -18.15 -9.64
N GLU A 36 -4.21 -18.63 -9.93
CA GLU A 36 -3.24 -18.95 -8.88
C GLU A 36 -2.82 -17.73 -8.04
N ALA A 37 -2.71 -16.55 -8.66
CA ALA A 37 -2.41 -15.31 -7.92
C ALA A 37 -3.58 -14.92 -7.00
N GLU A 38 -4.82 -15.08 -7.44
CA GLU A 38 -6.03 -14.83 -6.65
C GLU A 38 -6.14 -15.82 -5.48
N ASP A 39 -5.88 -17.12 -5.70
CA ASP A 39 -5.83 -18.12 -4.64
C ASP A 39 -4.74 -17.80 -3.60
N LYS A 40 -3.55 -17.42 -4.08
CA LYS A 40 -2.45 -16.99 -3.22
C LYS A 40 -2.83 -15.74 -2.41
N ARG A 41 -3.51 -14.78 -3.02
CA ARG A 41 -4.02 -13.59 -2.35
C ARG A 41 -5.04 -13.96 -1.27
N ALA A 42 -6.00 -14.83 -1.59
CA ALA A 42 -7.00 -15.28 -0.63
C ALA A 42 -6.36 -15.94 0.60
N LEU A 43 -5.31 -16.77 0.38
CA LEU A 43 -4.55 -17.36 1.49
C LEU A 43 -3.86 -16.28 2.34
N ILE A 44 -3.15 -15.33 1.71
CA ILE A 44 -2.46 -14.25 2.43
C ILE A 44 -3.43 -13.44 3.28
N ASP A 45 -4.64 -13.18 2.80
CA ASP A 45 -5.66 -12.42 3.54
C ASP A 45 -6.19 -13.14 4.79
N THR A 46 -5.98 -14.44 4.92
CA THR A 46 -6.34 -15.22 6.12
C THR A 46 -5.26 -15.21 7.21
N LEU A 47 -4.04 -14.79 6.90
CA LEU A 47 -2.91 -14.90 7.83
C LEU A 47 -2.89 -13.83 8.92
N PRO A 48 -3.18 -12.54 8.66
CA PRO A 48 -3.13 -11.51 9.71
C PRO A 48 -4.25 -11.72 10.73
N THR A 49 -3.88 -11.72 12.00
CA THR A 49 -4.84 -11.73 13.09
C THR A 49 -5.23 -10.29 13.45
N ASP A 50 -6.35 -10.15 14.18
CA ASP A 50 -6.74 -8.84 14.74
C ASP A 50 -5.67 -8.24 15.66
N LEU A 51 -4.94 -9.11 16.38
CA LEU A 51 -3.84 -8.69 17.24
C LEU A 51 -2.70 -8.08 16.42
N ASP A 52 -2.34 -8.69 15.29
CA ASP A 52 -1.31 -8.17 14.40
C ASP A 52 -1.70 -6.79 13.85
N GLN A 53 -2.96 -6.64 13.43
CA GLN A 53 -3.48 -5.37 12.90
C GLN A 53 -3.49 -4.28 13.97
N LEU A 54 -3.98 -4.58 15.19
CA LEU A 54 -4.01 -3.63 16.30
C LEU A 54 -2.60 -3.25 16.76
N SER A 55 -1.66 -4.19 16.77
CA SER A 55 -0.25 -3.92 17.10
C SER A 55 0.38 -2.94 16.09
N LEU A 56 0.18 -3.17 14.78
CA LEU A 56 0.66 -2.27 13.74
C LEU A 56 -0.01 -0.89 13.77
N LEU A 57 -1.28 -0.82 14.14
CA LEU A 57 -1.99 0.43 14.32
C LEU A 57 -1.48 1.18 15.55
N SER A 58 -1.23 0.47 16.66
CA SER A 58 -0.70 1.07 17.90
C SER A 58 0.67 1.70 17.65
N GLU A 59 1.55 1.01 16.92
CA GLU A 59 2.85 1.55 16.49
C GLU A 59 2.67 2.78 15.60
N ALA A 60 1.83 2.64 14.56
CA ALA A 60 1.69 3.69 13.54
C ALA A 60 1.05 4.98 14.06
N LEU A 61 0.15 4.89 15.04
CA LEU A 61 -0.59 6.01 15.60
C LEU A 61 -0.09 6.45 17.00
N ASN A 62 0.90 5.74 17.55
CA ASN A 62 1.39 5.93 18.91
C ASN A 62 0.22 5.98 19.92
N PHE A 63 -0.67 4.98 19.81
CA PHE A 63 -1.87 4.85 20.64
C PHE A 63 -2.08 3.39 21.04
N ASP A 64 -2.36 3.13 22.30
CA ASP A 64 -2.61 1.76 22.80
C ASP A 64 -4.06 1.31 22.52
N PHE A 65 -4.28 0.67 21.39
CA PHE A 65 -5.60 0.10 21.04
C PHE A 65 -6.01 -1.06 21.94
N ALA A 66 -5.09 -1.70 22.68
CA ALA A 66 -5.42 -2.78 23.61
C ALA A 66 -6.10 -2.25 24.90
N SER A 67 -5.97 -0.96 25.20
CA SER A 67 -6.63 -0.30 26.32
C SER A 67 -8.15 -0.16 26.17
N ARG A 68 -8.71 -0.46 24.99
CA ARG A 68 -10.13 -0.30 24.65
C ARG A 68 -10.77 -1.60 24.17
N GLY A 69 -12.07 -1.72 24.42
CA GLY A 69 -12.89 -2.75 23.78
C GLY A 69 -12.97 -2.51 22.27
N ARG A 70 -12.96 -3.58 21.48
CA ARG A 70 -12.91 -3.48 19.99
C ARG A 70 -14.08 -2.69 19.38
N ASP A 71 -15.24 -2.75 20.00
CA ASP A 71 -16.47 -2.06 19.60
C ASP A 71 -16.76 -0.81 20.43
N GLU A 72 -15.87 -0.44 21.32
CA GLU A 72 -15.98 0.76 22.15
C GLU A 72 -15.47 1.98 21.37
N PRO A 73 -16.32 3.01 21.18
CA PRO A 73 -15.88 4.23 20.50
C PRO A 73 -14.76 4.94 21.25
N LEU A 74 -13.76 5.41 20.52
CA LEU A 74 -12.71 6.24 21.08
C LEU A 74 -13.25 7.63 21.41
N SER A 75 -12.75 8.24 22.49
CA SER A 75 -13.10 9.61 22.85
C SER A 75 -12.40 10.63 21.93
N ASP A 76 -12.91 11.86 21.90
CA ASP A 76 -12.30 12.95 21.16
C ASP A 76 -10.85 13.21 21.61
N ASP A 77 -10.58 13.14 22.92
CA ASP A 77 -9.24 13.34 23.46
C ASP A 77 -8.27 12.25 23.01
N GLU A 78 -8.73 11.00 22.92
CA GLU A 78 -7.91 9.88 22.43
C GLU A 78 -7.61 10.04 20.93
N ILE A 79 -8.59 10.43 20.14
CA ILE A 79 -8.41 10.69 18.69
C ILE A 79 -7.42 11.85 18.46
N GLN A 80 -7.56 12.95 19.22
CA GLN A 80 -6.65 14.09 19.12
C GLN A 80 -5.25 13.78 19.69
N GLY A 81 -5.17 12.89 20.66
CA GLY A 81 -3.92 12.46 21.29
C GLY A 81 -3.06 11.52 20.42
N MET A 82 -3.58 11.00 19.34
CA MET A 82 -2.81 10.17 18.41
C MET A 82 -1.72 11.00 17.72
N GLN A 83 -0.45 10.70 18.01
CA GLN A 83 0.71 11.49 17.54
C GLN A 83 1.50 10.85 16.40
N GLY A 84 1.09 9.69 15.91
CA GLY A 84 1.78 8.96 14.85
C GLY A 84 1.48 9.48 13.45
N ILE A 85 1.25 8.58 12.50
CA ILE A 85 0.98 8.92 11.10
C ILE A 85 -0.44 9.48 10.96
N GLN A 86 -0.58 10.82 11.04
CA GLN A 86 -1.87 11.53 11.05
C GLN A 86 -2.78 11.13 9.87
N GLY A 87 -2.21 10.92 8.68
CA GLY A 87 -2.97 10.52 7.50
C GLY A 87 -3.70 9.17 7.62
N ILE A 88 -3.29 8.29 8.56
CA ILE A 88 -4.03 7.05 8.87
C ILE A 88 -5.29 7.40 9.66
N ARG A 89 -5.16 8.21 10.71
CA ARG A 89 -6.28 8.71 11.52
C ARG A 89 -7.32 9.42 10.63
N ASP A 90 -6.85 10.38 9.85
CA ASP A 90 -7.71 11.22 9.01
C ASP A 90 -8.48 10.39 7.99
N ARG A 91 -7.83 9.38 7.38
CA ARG A 91 -8.47 8.41 6.50
C ARG A 91 -9.58 7.62 7.19
N VAL A 92 -9.34 7.18 8.43
CA VAL A 92 -10.34 6.41 9.19
C VAL A 92 -11.55 7.29 9.51
N LEU A 93 -11.35 8.53 9.94
CA LEU A 93 -12.41 9.49 10.21
C LEU A 93 -13.25 9.75 8.94
N GLU A 94 -12.59 10.00 7.81
CA GLU A 94 -13.27 10.22 6.53
C GLU A 94 -14.04 9.00 6.05
N ALA A 95 -13.40 7.81 6.05
CA ALA A 95 -13.99 6.59 5.50
C ALA A 95 -15.09 6.00 6.38
N SER A 96 -15.01 6.18 7.70
CA SER A 96 -16.07 5.76 8.64
C SER A 96 -17.24 6.73 8.70
N GLY A 97 -17.02 8.00 8.37
CA GLY A 97 -17.98 9.09 8.56
C GLY A 97 -18.27 9.40 10.04
N LYS A 98 -17.41 8.96 10.94
CA LYS A 98 -17.57 9.12 12.40
C LYS A 98 -16.46 9.98 12.98
N THR A 99 -16.79 10.73 14.04
CA THR A 99 -15.80 11.46 14.85
C THR A 99 -15.12 10.54 15.87
N ASN A 100 -15.81 9.49 16.31
CA ASN A 100 -15.38 8.55 17.34
C ASN A 100 -15.38 7.10 16.82
N PRO A 101 -14.50 6.73 15.87
CA PRO A 101 -14.41 5.37 15.38
C PRO A 101 -13.97 4.40 16.47
N THR A 102 -14.40 3.15 16.34
CA THR A 102 -13.98 2.04 17.21
C THR A 102 -12.64 1.44 16.75
N PRO A 103 -11.91 0.67 17.58
CA PRO A 103 -10.75 -0.11 17.14
C PRO A 103 -11.05 -1.00 15.92
N ASN A 104 -12.22 -1.62 15.84
CA ASN A 104 -12.64 -2.39 14.66
C ASN A 104 -12.74 -1.53 13.40
N GLU A 105 -13.19 -0.29 13.50
CA GLU A 105 -13.25 0.64 12.38
C GLU A 105 -11.85 1.12 11.96
N PHE A 106 -10.94 1.29 12.92
CA PHE A 106 -9.53 1.53 12.62
C PHE A 106 -8.92 0.36 11.84
N MET A 107 -9.11 -0.89 12.25
CA MET A 107 -8.67 -2.06 11.47
C MET A 107 -9.25 -2.05 10.06
N LYS A 108 -10.55 -1.79 9.94
CA LYS A 108 -11.26 -1.84 8.66
C LYS A 108 -10.82 -0.77 7.65
N TYR A 109 -10.60 0.47 8.11
CA TYR A 109 -10.44 1.62 7.22
C TYR A 109 -9.02 2.18 7.15
N SER A 110 -8.14 1.81 8.08
CA SER A 110 -6.77 2.33 8.11
C SER A 110 -5.90 1.91 6.92
N GLY A 111 -6.19 0.75 6.33
CA GLY A 111 -5.31 0.11 5.36
C GLY A 111 -4.01 -0.42 5.97
N ARG A 112 -3.91 -0.51 7.31
CA ARG A 112 -2.76 -1.03 8.04
C ARG A 112 -3.04 -2.47 8.48
N GLY A 113 -2.01 -3.32 8.43
CA GLY A 113 -2.13 -4.73 8.81
C GLY A 113 -2.74 -5.66 7.77
N LEU A 114 -3.39 -5.12 6.74
CA LEU A 114 -3.82 -5.84 5.55
C LEU A 114 -3.08 -5.29 4.33
N LEU A 115 -2.82 -6.13 3.35
CA LEU A 115 -2.25 -5.70 2.08
C LEU A 115 -3.22 -4.74 1.39
N HIS A 116 -2.93 -3.45 1.50
CA HIS A 116 -3.80 -2.44 0.92
C HIS A 116 -3.64 -2.42 -0.60
N ARG A 117 -4.66 -2.95 -1.30
CA ARG A 117 -4.75 -2.97 -2.77
C ARG A 117 -3.47 -3.47 -3.47
N PRO A 118 -2.97 -4.67 -3.15
CA PRO A 118 -1.87 -5.23 -3.93
C PRO A 118 -2.31 -5.43 -5.37
N TRP A 119 -1.38 -5.38 -6.29
CA TRP A 119 -1.61 -5.81 -7.65
C TRP A 119 -1.62 -7.34 -7.68
N VAL A 120 -2.74 -7.90 -8.10
CA VAL A 120 -2.95 -9.36 -8.13
C VAL A 120 -3.12 -9.81 -9.56
N GLY A 121 -2.36 -10.80 -9.99
CA GLY A 121 -2.51 -11.36 -11.33
C GLY A 121 -1.28 -12.10 -11.83
N SER A 122 -1.35 -12.54 -13.09
CA SER A 122 -0.19 -13.12 -13.78
C SER A 122 0.92 -12.08 -13.95
N GLY A 123 2.12 -12.53 -14.29
CA GLY A 123 3.22 -11.62 -14.60
C GLY A 123 2.87 -10.61 -15.67
N LYS A 124 2.06 -11.02 -16.67
CA LYS A 124 1.56 -10.12 -17.70
C LYS A 124 0.64 -9.04 -17.13
N ASP A 125 -0.31 -9.41 -16.27
CA ASP A 125 -1.27 -8.45 -15.68
C ASP A 125 -0.55 -7.37 -14.85
N VAL A 126 0.43 -7.78 -14.05
CA VAL A 126 1.23 -6.84 -13.24
C VAL A 126 2.09 -5.95 -14.14
N ALA A 127 2.70 -6.52 -15.17
CA ALA A 127 3.48 -5.75 -16.14
C ALA A 127 2.62 -4.74 -16.92
N ASP A 128 1.36 -5.07 -17.25
CA ASP A 128 0.41 -4.15 -17.89
C ASP A 128 0.16 -2.92 -17.00
N ILE A 129 -0.06 -3.12 -15.70
CA ILE A 129 -0.26 -2.02 -14.74
C ILE A 129 1.01 -1.15 -14.62
N MET A 130 2.19 -1.79 -14.51
CA MET A 130 3.45 -1.05 -14.39
C MET A 130 3.74 -0.22 -15.64
N GLU A 131 3.52 -0.78 -16.83
CA GLU A 131 3.71 -0.06 -18.09
C GLU A 131 2.73 1.11 -18.23
N GLU A 132 1.46 0.92 -17.88
CA GLU A 132 0.46 2.00 -17.87
C GLU A 132 0.88 3.14 -16.96
N TRP A 133 1.25 2.87 -15.71
CA TRP A 133 1.63 3.90 -14.75
C TRP A 133 2.90 4.65 -15.17
N PHE A 134 3.87 3.93 -15.71
CA PHE A 134 5.11 4.54 -16.18
C PHE A 134 4.89 5.38 -17.45
N SER A 135 4.19 4.85 -18.44
CA SER A 135 3.95 5.52 -19.73
C SER A 135 3.04 6.75 -19.60
N THR A 136 2.07 6.70 -18.70
CA THR A 136 1.17 7.84 -18.40
C THR A 136 1.80 8.88 -17.48
N ARG A 137 3.06 8.69 -17.06
CA ARG A 137 3.74 9.56 -16.10
C ARG A 137 2.98 9.70 -14.78
N ALA A 138 2.50 8.57 -14.25
CA ALA A 138 1.95 8.52 -12.89
C ALA A 138 3.07 8.36 -11.83
N CYS A 139 4.21 7.81 -12.23
CA CYS A 139 5.43 7.67 -11.43
C CYS A 139 6.68 7.59 -12.31
N ASP A 140 7.86 7.66 -11.69
CA ASP A 140 9.15 7.43 -12.34
C ASP A 140 9.69 6.00 -12.13
N GLY A 141 9.05 5.22 -11.26
CA GLY A 141 9.45 3.85 -10.93
C GLY A 141 8.67 3.27 -9.77
N PHE A 142 9.05 2.05 -9.37
CA PHE A 142 8.34 1.29 -8.36
C PHE A 142 9.30 0.76 -7.30
N VAL A 143 8.80 0.71 -6.07
CA VAL A 143 9.39 -0.04 -4.95
C VAL A 143 8.48 -1.23 -4.68
N ILE A 144 8.98 -2.43 -4.94
CA ILE A 144 8.21 -3.65 -4.73
C ILE A 144 8.41 -4.11 -3.29
N ALA A 145 7.34 -4.08 -2.51
CA ALA A 145 7.32 -4.60 -1.16
C ALA A 145 6.80 -6.04 -1.15
N ALA A 146 7.45 -6.90 -0.38
CA ALA A 146 7.06 -8.29 -0.26
C ALA A 146 5.76 -8.45 0.54
N THR A 147 4.89 -9.33 0.08
CA THR A 147 3.73 -9.80 0.84
C THR A 147 4.10 -10.97 1.76
N HIS A 148 5.11 -11.71 1.37
CA HIS A 148 5.73 -12.82 2.11
C HIS A 148 7.16 -13.03 1.60
N VAL A 149 8.05 -13.52 2.46
CA VAL A 149 9.48 -13.66 2.16
C VAL A 149 9.86 -15.14 2.19
N PRO A 150 10.65 -15.63 1.22
CA PRO A 150 11.22 -14.97 0.04
C PRO A 150 10.27 -14.95 -1.17
N GLY A 151 9.21 -15.78 -1.16
CA GLY A 151 8.41 -16.15 -2.32
C GLY A 151 7.84 -14.99 -3.14
N ALA A 152 7.45 -13.87 -2.50
CA ALA A 152 6.92 -12.72 -3.23
C ALA A 152 7.95 -12.11 -4.20
N TYR A 153 9.23 -12.05 -3.81
CA TYR A 153 10.30 -11.57 -4.68
C TYR A 153 10.68 -12.59 -5.75
N GLU A 154 10.69 -13.88 -5.39
CA GLU A 154 10.96 -14.96 -6.35
C GLU A 154 9.89 -14.99 -7.45
N ASP A 155 8.62 -14.88 -7.09
CA ASP A 155 7.51 -14.81 -8.04
C ASP A 155 7.60 -13.57 -8.93
N PHE A 156 7.90 -12.41 -8.35
CA PHE A 156 8.06 -11.18 -9.12
C PHE A 156 9.19 -11.30 -10.16
N VAL A 157 10.33 -11.81 -9.75
CA VAL A 157 11.47 -12.02 -10.63
C VAL A 157 11.16 -13.07 -11.70
N LYS A 158 10.45 -14.14 -11.34
CA LYS A 158 10.13 -15.24 -12.24
C LYS A 158 9.06 -14.87 -13.29
N TYR A 159 8.04 -14.12 -12.91
CA TYR A 159 6.87 -13.92 -13.76
C TYR A 159 6.78 -12.49 -14.33
N VAL A 160 7.12 -11.46 -13.56
CA VAL A 160 6.96 -10.06 -13.98
C VAL A 160 8.17 -9.54 -14.72
N VAL A 161 9.38 -9.75 -14.19
CA VAL A 161 10.61 -9.25 -14.79
C VAL A 161 10.79 -9.68 -16.25
N PRO A 162 10.56 -10.96 -16.65
CA PRO A 162 10.67 -11.35 -18.04
C PRO A 162 9.69 -10.63 -18.98
N GLU A 163 8.48 -10.35 -18.50
CA GLU A 163 7.50 -9.59 -19.28
C GLU A 163 7.95 -8.13 -19.48
N LEU A 164 8.49 -7.49 -18.46
CA LEU A 164 9.02 -6.13 -18.55
C LEU A 164 10.23 -6.05 -19.49
N GLN A 165 11.10 -7.07 -19.43
CA GLN A 165 12.27 -7.18 -20.32
C GLN A 165 11.86 -7.39 -21.77
N LYS A 166 10.87 -8.24 -22.03
CA LYS A 166 10.30 -8.49 -23.37
C LYS A 166 9.73 -7.22 -23.99
N ARG A 167 9.11 -6.35 -23.17
CA ARG A 167 8.57 -5.05 -23.59
C ARG A 167 9.66 -3.97 -23.75
N GLY A 168 10.89 -4.23 -23.36
CA GLY A 168 12.00 -3.28 -23.42
C GLY A 168 11.95 -2.14 -22.41
N ILE A 169 11.16 -2.29 -21.35
CA ILE A 169 11.00 -1.28 -20.29
C ILE A 169 11.74 -1.65 -18.99
N PHE A 170 12.50 -2.74 -19.01
CA PHE A 170 13.41 -3.14 -17.94
C PHE A 170 14.72 -3.67 -18.50
N HIS A 171 15.79 -3.57 -17.71
CA HIS A 171 17.14 -4.05 -18.10
C HIS A 171 17.14 -5.57 -18.36
N LYS A 172 17.95 -6.00 -19.35
CA LYS A 172 18.18 -7.41 -19.64
C LYS A 172 19.33 -7.94 -18.78
#